data_492d39989e5f1bd1a817957ca7a7365e
#
_entry.id   492d39989e5f1bd1a817957ca7a7365e
#
_cell.length_a   1.000
_cell.length_b   1.000
_cell.length_c   1.000
_cell.angle_alpha   90.00
_cell.angle_beta   90.00
_cell.angle_gamma   90.00
#
_symmetry.space_group_name_H-M   'P 1'
#
loop_
_entity.id
_entity.type
_entity.pdbx_description
1 polymer ?
#
loop_
_entity_poly.entity_id
_entity_poly.type
_entity_poly.pdbx_seq_one_letter_code
_entity_poly.pdbx_strand_id
1 'polypeptide(L)' 'MRALRVGKNLAQGELAEAMGVSRQTINSIENERYTPSLPLAMALARYFGVTVEEMFDDQT' A
#
# COMPACT_ATOMS: atom_id res chain seq x y z
N MET A 1 1.49 -5.83 1.22
CA MET A 1 1.94 -4.44 0.99
C MET A 1 3.02 -3.98 1.95
N ARG A 2 2.95 -4.39 3.20
CA ARG A 2 3.97 -3.96 4.20
C ARG A 2 5.39 -4.34 3.80
N ALA A 3 5.60 -5.57 3.35
CA ALA A 3 6.94 -6.01 2.96
C ALA A 3 7.48 -5.20 1.78
N LEU A 4 6.63 -4.85 0.82
CA LEU A 4 7.04 -4.02 -0.30
C LEU A 4 7.44 -2.62 0.18
N ARG A 5 6.67 -2.06 1.09
CA ARG A 5 6.96 -0.74 1.65
C ARG A 5 8.29 -0.74 2.41
N VAL A 6 8.45 -1.71 3.29
CA VAL A 6 9.68 -1.85 4.09
C VAL A 6 10.88 -2.08 3.18
N GLY A 7 10.71 -2.87 2.12
CA GLY A 7 11.77 -3.12 1.15
C GLY A 7 12.25 -1.87 0.43
N LYS A 8 11.41 -0.83 0.37
CA LYS A 8 11.77 0.47 -0.21
C LYS A 8 12.21 1.48 0.87
N ASN A 9 12.32 1.07 2.10
CA ASN A 9 12.67 1.94 3.23
C ASN A 9 11.69 3.10 3.40
N LEU A 10 10.41 2.83 3.16
CA LEU A 10 9.37 3.85 3.29
C LEU A 10 8.63 3.71 4.61
N ALA A 11 8.44 4.82 5.31
CA ALA A 11 7.53 4.87 6.45
C ALA A 11 6.10 4.93 5.93
N GLN A 12 5.13 4.55 6.76
CA GLN A 12 3.72 4.62 6.37
C GLN A 12 3.32 6.04 5.95
N GLY A 13 3.81 7.05 6.66
CA GLY A 13 3.50 8.43 6.33
C GLY A 13 4.05 8.86 4.98
N GLU A 14 5.22 8.36 4.61
CA GLU A 14 5.82 8.67 3.32
C GLU A 14 5.02 8.05 2.18
N LEU A 15 4.57 6.81 2.34
CA LEU A 15 3.73 6.17 1.34
C LEU A 15 2.38 6.87 1.23
N ALA A 16 1.79 7.24 2.37
CA ALA A 16 0.52 7.97 2.39
C ALA A 16 0.62 9.27 1.62
N GLU A 17 1.70 10.02 1.83
CA GLU A 17 1.93 11.27 1.12
C GLU A 17 2.04 11.03 -0.38
N ALA A 18 2.78 10.01 -0.79
CA ALA A 18 2.95 9.68 -2.20
C ALA A 18 1.61 9.31 -2.86
N MET A 19 0.72 8.68 -2.10
CA MET A 19 -0.58 8.25 -2.62
C MET A 19 -1.68 9.31 -2.45
N GLY A 20 -1.41 10.38 -1.72
CA GLY A 20 -2.41 11.41 -1.46
C GLY A 20 -3.49 10.99 -0.49
N VAL A 21 -3.18 10.11 0.45
CA VAL A 21 -4.12 9.63 1.46
C VAL A 21 -3.51 9.81 2.85
N SER A 22 -4.31 9.55 3.90
CA SER A 22 -3.79 9.68 5.26
C SER A 22 -2.93 8.48 5.64
N ARG A 23 -2.04 8.69 6.60
CA ARG A 23 -1.23 7.62 7.16
C ARG A 23 -2.12 6.52 7.75
N GLN A 24 -3.23 6.92 8.39
CA GLN A 24 -4.19 5.98 8.96
C GLN A 24 -4.76 5.05 7.89
N THR A 25 -5.00 5.58 6.68
CA THR A 25 -5.48 4.76 5.58
C THR A 25 -4.48 3.68 5.23
N ILE A 26 -3.20 4.03 5.11
CA ILE A 26 -2.16 3.04 4.81
C ILE A 26 -2.08 2.00 5.94
N ASN A 27 -2.10 2.45 7.18
CA ASN A 27 -2.07 1.55 8.33
C ASN A 27 -3.24 0.56 8.30
N SER A 28 -4.44 1.05 8.00
CA SER A 28 -5.63 0.21 7.93
C SER A 28 -5.56 -0.82 6.81
N ILE A 29 -5.01 -0.44 5.66
CA ILE A 29 -4.81 -1.37 4.56
C ILE A 29 -3.82 -2.47 4.96
N GLU A 30 -2.72 -2.10 5.59
CA GLU A 30 -1.69 -3.05 6.00
C GLU A 30 -2.18 -4.02 7.08
N ASN A 31 -3.13 -3.59 7.89
CA ASN A 31 -3.72 -4.42 8.93
C ASN A 31 -5.00 -5.11 8.49
N GLU A 32 -5.30 -5.07 7.21
CA GLU A 32 -6.46 -5.72 6.59
C GLU A 32 -7.81 -5.26 7.17
N ARG A 33 -7.86 -4.02 7.66
CA ARG A 33 -9.09 -3.43 8.21
C ARG A 33 -9.84 -2.61 7.16
N TYR A 34 -9.22 -2.38 6.03
CA TYR A 34 -9.78 -1.53 5.00
C TYR A 34 -9.30 -2.03 3.63
N THR A 35 -10.26 -2.23 2.74
CA THR A 35 -9.96 -2.61 1.36
C THR A 35 -9.90 -1.32 0.54
N PRO A 36 -8.77 -1.00 -0.08
CA PRO A 36 -8.66 0.23 -0.86
C PRO A 36 -9.58 0.18 -2.09
N SER A 37 -10.01 1.36 -2.55
CA SER A 37 -10.73 1.47 -3.81
C SER A 37 -9.84 0.94 -4.94
N LEU A 38 -10.45 0.57 -6.06
CA LEU A 38 -9.67 0.08 -7.20
C LEU A 38 -8.64 1.12 -7.68
N PRO A 39 -9.00 2.41 -7.84
CA PRO A 39 -7.99 3.40 -8.22
C PRO A 39 -6.79 3.47 -7.27
N LEU A 40 -7.05 3.41 -5.96
CA LEU A 40 -5.96 3.44 -4.98
C LEU A 40 -5.12 2.17 -5.05
N ALA A 41 -5.77 1.01 -5.17
CA ALA A 41 -5.05 -0.26 -5.29
C ALA A 41 -4.15 -0.27 -6.51
N MET A 42 -4.64 0.24 -7.63
CA MET A 42 -3.86 0.32 -8.86
C MET A 42 -2.69 1.29 -8.73
N ALA A 43 -2.90 2.42 -8.06
CA ALA A 43 -1.83 3.40 -7.83
C ALA A 43 -0.73 2.81 -6.96
N LEU A 44 -1.10 2.08 -5.91
CA LEU A 44 -0.14 1.40 -5.04
C LEU A 44 0.65 0.35 -5.81
N ALA A 45 -0.03 -0.46 -6.61
CA ALA A 45 0.63 -1.49 -7.41
C ALA A 45 1.64 -0.88 -8.39
N ARG A 46 1.26 0.20 -9.05
CA ARG A 46 2.19 0.91 -9.96
C ARG A 46 3.37 1.50 -9.21
N TYR A 47 3.12 2.05 -8.04
CA TYR A 47 4.18 2.65 -7.23
C TYR A 47 5.24 1.61 -6.86
N PHE A 48 4.80 0.40 -6.54
CA PHE A 48 5.71 -0.69 -6.17
C PHE A 48 6.19 -1.50 -7.38
N GLY A 49 5.63 -1.27 -8.56
CA GLY A 49 6.02 -2.00 -9.76
C GLY A 49 5.58 -3.46 -9.77
N VAL A 50 4.43 -3.74 -9.16
CA VAL A 50 3.88 -5.10 -9.08
C VAL A 50 2.43 -5.09 -9.54
N THR A 51 1.83 -6.28 -9.68
CA THR A 51 0.39 -6.37 -9.94
C THR A 51 -0.38 -6.20 -8.64
N VAL A 52 -1.66 -5.87 -8.75
CA VAL A 52 -2.52 -5.76 -7.57
C VAL A 52 -2.54 -7.08 -6.81
N GLU A 53 -2.62 -8.20 -7.52
CA GLU A 53 -2.63 -9.53 -6.91
C GLU A 53 -1.34 -9.80 -6.13
N GLU A 54 -0.20 -9.50 -6.73
CA GLU A 54 1.10 -9.69 -6.07
C GLU A 54 1.21 -8.83 -4.82
N MET A 55 0.69 -7.61 -4.88
CA MET A 55 0.75 -6.69 -3.76
C MET A 55 -0.02 -7.24 -2.55
N PHE A 56 -1.20 -7.79 -2.77
CA PHE A 56 -2.02 -8.32 -1.68
C PHE A 56 -1.57 -9.70 -1.20
N ASP A 57 -0.96 -10.50 -2.08
CA ASP A 57 -0.37 -11.78 -1.67
C ASP A 57 0.74 -11.56 -0.62
N ASP A 58 1.39 -10.42 -0.68
CA ASP A 58 2.44 -10.05 0.26
C ASP A 58 1.96 -9.99 1.70
N GLN A 59 0.65 -9.93 1.92
CA GLN A 59 0.05 -9.82 3.25
C GLN A 59 -0.32 -11.16 3.85
N THR A 60 -0.23 -12.22 3.08
CA THR A 60 -0.53 -13.57 3.57
C THR A 60 0.75 -14.35 3.92
#